data_f6b39136dc7a6dcb3a50c8db7550083e
#
_entry.id   f6b39136dc7a6dcb3a50c8db7550083e
#
_cell.length_a   1.000
_cell.length_b   1.000
_cell.length_c   1.000
_cell.angle_alpha   90.00
_cell.angle_beta   90.00
_cell.angle_gamma   90.00
#
_symmetry.space_group_name_H-M   'P 1'
#
loop_
_entity.id
_entity.type
_entity.pdbx_description
1 polymer ?
#
loop_
_entity_poly.entity_id
_entity_poly.type
_entity_poly.pdbx_seq_one_letter_code
_entity_poly.pdbx_strand_id
1 'polypeptide(L)'
;MDPATGKIIPTRGKAKKKEGKAAITDANKTGPKPFARTRHLYYGATYLFDKLSEELSLTSDLKQCFPDSYKKLLSIAYYLLLEDNNPLHRFEKWNFTHKHPYGADITSPRSSEFFASITDEQVNKFFRLQGKRRVEEEYWAYDSTSISSYSETLAQVQYGKNKEDDKLPQLNLLLVFGEKSGIPFYYRKLAGNIPDSKTVKHLLEDLDILGFGKTKFVMDRGFYSEENINGLYREHVKFLVGTRLSLKFIKKNLDDVYDDIRMFNNYDDSIATYGYTVSTEWDYIQERPYKGDTIRDKRRMYIHYYYSIEKGADDEQDFDKRIACLHKELLENKLVESHKKAYEQFFEVKNTPKRGCQVNYKEDAIKEARKYLGYFALITNEKMDAFTALHLYRMKDVVEKAFGNIKERLNIRRLLVSSEKGLDGKIFMEFVALILVSYLDHKMKESGLYNKLSLIHISEPTRLAL
;
A
#
# COMPACT_ATOMS: atom_id res chain seq x y z
N MET A 1 62.41 -36.92 -23.55
CA MET A 1 63.08 -37.40 -22.33
C MET A 1 64.60 -37.30 -22.56
N ASP A 2 65.34 -36.75 -21.67
CA ASP A 2 66.79 -36.77 -21.64
C ASP A 2 67.24 -38.20 -21.36
N PRO A 3 68.04 -38.85 -22.25
CA PRO A 3 68.41 -40.22 -22.09
C PRO A 3 69.35 -40.46 -20.91
N ALA A 4 70.01 -39.43 -20.33
CA ALA A 4 70.91 -39.55 -19.23
C ALA A 4 70.26 -39.31 -17.85
N THR A 5 69.15 -38.59 -17.80
CA THR A 5 68.53 -38.20 -16.52
C THR A 5 67.05 -38.56 -16.36
N GLY A 6 66.41 -39.10 -17.38
CA GLY A 6 64.98 -39.51 -17.41
C GLY A 6 63.99 -38.31 -17.26
N LYS A 7 64.44 -37.07 -17.26
CA LYS A 7 63.58 -35.88 -17.10
C LYS A 7 62.98 -35.40 -18.45
N ILE A 8 61.74 -34.99 -18.42
CA ILE A 8 61.08 -34.39 -19.58
C ILE A 8 61.69 -33.01 -19.84
N ILE A 9 62.35 -32.88 -20.98
CA ILE A 9 62.85 -31.57 -21.46
C ILE A 9 61.69 -30.85 -22.13
N PRO A 10 61.25 -29.68 -21.64
CA PRO A 10 60.17 -28.94 -22.30
C PRO A 10 60.67 -28.43 -23.66
N THR A 11 59.95 -28.80 -24.73
CA THR A 11 60.27 -28.45 -26.14
C THR A 11 60.05 -26.96 -26.48
N ARG A 12 59.58 -26.15 -25.57
CA ARG A 12 59.50 -24.71 -25.66
C ARG A 12 60.37 -24.04 -24.63
N GLY A 13 61.51 -23.49 -25.05
CA GLY A 13 62.31 -22.61 -24.25
C GLY A 13 61.51 -21.39 -23.84
N LYS A 14 61.69 -20.93 -22.56
CA LYS A 14 61.13 -19.64 -22.15
C LYS A 14 61.63 -18.58 -23.12
N ALA A 15 60.74 -17.85 -23.79
CA ALA A 15 61.10 -16.72 -24.60
C ALA A 15 61.88 -15.74 -23.76
N LYS A 16 63.16 -15.52 -24.14
CA LYS A 16 64.02 -14.47 -23.50
C LYS A 16 63.33 -13.12 -23.72
N LYS A 17 62.98 -12.43 -22.63
CA LYS A 17 62.53 -11.06 -22.65
C LYS A 17 63.66 -10.25 -23.32
N LYS A 18 63.42 -9.71 -24.53
CA LYS A 18 64.32 -8.77 -25.15
C LYS A 18 64.26 -7.47 -24.34
N GLU A 19 65.31 -7.21 -23.55
CA GLU A 19 65.55 -5.91 -22.97
C GLU A 19 65.88 -4.94 -24.07
N GLY A 20 65.12 -3.82 -24.17
CA GLY A 20 65.54 -2.70 -24.97
C GLY A 20 64.75 -2.35 -26.21
N LYS A 21 63.40 -2.52 -26.22
CA LYS A 21 62.58 -1.70 -27.11
C LYS A 21 61.77 -0.73 -26.26
N ALA A 22 62.04 0.58 -26.46
CA ALA A 22 61.22 1.64 -25.91
C ALA A 22 59.74 1.33 -26.15
N ALA A 23 58.89 1.48 -25.09
CA ALA A 23 57.43 1.30 -25.20
C ALA A 23 56.94 2.21 -26.35
N ILE A 24 56.47 1.63 -27.42
CA ILE A 24 55.79 2.38 -28.49
C ILE A 24 54.53 2.90 -27.82
N THR A 25 54.46 4.20 -27.57
CA THR A 25 53.26 4.88 -27.09
C THR A 25 52.15 4.68 -28.14
N ASP A 26 50.93 4.55 -27.71
CA ASP A 26 49.77 4.31 -28.60
C ASP A 26 49.60 5.36 -29.72
N ALA A 27 50.28 6.50 -29.61
CA ALA A 27 50.34 7.56 -30.62
C ALA A 27 51.08 7.16 -31.90
N ASN A 28 51.96 6.12 -31.86
CA ASN A 28 52.82 5.72 -33.01
C ASN A 28 52.40 4.39 -33.68
N LYS A 29 51.25 3.82 -33.32
CA LYS A 29 50.73 2.64 -34.02
C LYS A 29 50.10 3.04 -35.34
N THR A 30 50.82 2.81 -36.43
CA THR A 30 50.27 2.85 -37.80
C THR A 30 49.42 1.59 -38.03
N GLY A 31 48.14 1.69 -37.87
CA GLY A 31 47.16 0.65 -38.12
C GLY A 31 45.75 1.15 -37.80
N PRO A 32 44.69 0.50 -38.30
CA PRO A 32 43.34 0.90 -37.95
C PRO A 32 43.22 0.90 -36.44
N LYS A 33 42.81 2.04 -35.87
CA LYS A 33 42.52 2.13 -34.45
C LYS A 33 41.55 1.01 -34.10
N PRO A 34 41.76 0.23 -32.99
CA PRO A 34 40.78 -0.75 -32.58
C PRO A 34 39.43 -0.07 -32.52
N PHE A 35 38.43 -0.68 -33.17
CA PHE A 35 37.05 -0.18 -33.10
C PHE A 35 36.73 0.07 -31.64
N ALA A 36 36.54 1.33 -31.26
CA ALA A 36 35.90 1.65 -30.01
C ALA A 36 34.53 1.00 -30.06
N ARG A 37 34.30 -0.05 -29.24
CA ARG A 37 33.00 -0.70 -29.19
C ARG A 37 31.97 0.34 -28.81
N THR A 38 31.21 0.83 -29.79
CA THR A 38 30.11 1.76 -29.56
C THR A 38 29.07 1.04 -28.77
N ARG A 39 28.66 1.62 -27.65
CA ARG A 39 27.61 1.09 -26.78
C ARG A 39 26.39 1.97 -26.95
N HIS A 40 25.27 1.39 -27.38
CA HIS A 40 23.97 2.04 -27.39
C HIS A 40 23.28 1.78 -26.08
N LEU A 41 22.81 2.83 -25.42
CA LEU A 41 22.10 2.75 -24.15
C LEU A 41 20.69 3.30 -24.33
N TYR A 42 19.71 2.59 -23.79
CA TYR A 42 18.35 3.09 -23.63
C TYR A 42 18.35 4.19 -22.57
N TYR A 43 17.75 5.34 -22.87
CA TYR A 43 17.73 6.47 -21.93
C TYR A 43 16.35 7.11 -21.81
N GLY A 44 15.40 6.88 -22.73
CA GLY A 44 14.10 7.59 -22.74
C GLY A 44 13.33 7.45 -21.44
N ALA A 45 13.11 6.23 -20.95
CA ALA A 45 12.36 5.99 -19.72
C ALA A 45 13.13 6.46 -18.47
N THR A 46 14.42 6.22 -18.38
CA THR A 46 15.25 6.71 -17.26
C THR A 46 15.37 8.23 -17.24
N TYR A 47 15.40 8.87 -18.42
CA TYR A 47 15.32 10.34 -18.51
C TYR A 47 13.98 10.88 -17.97
N LEU A 48 12.87 10.21 -18.31
CA LEU A 48 11.57 10.59 -17.76
C LEU A 48 11.59 10.52 -16.24
N PHE A 49 12.07 9.43 -15.65
CA PHE A 49 12.16 9.29 -14.19
C PHE A 49 13.14 10.29 -13.55
N ASP A 50 14.24 10.65 -14.23
CA ASP A 50 15.11 11.73 -13.76
C ASP A 50 14.33 13.05 -13.66
N LYS A 51 13.53 13.40 -14.67
CA LYS A 51 12.70 14.62 -14.66
C LYS A 51 11.60 14.57 -13.59
N LEU A 52 10.88 13.47 -13.47
CA LEU A 52 9.87 13.30 -12.43
C LEU A 52 10.50 13.39 -11.02
N SER A 53 11.67 12.79 -10.81
CA SER A 53 12.41 12.87 -9.53
C SER A 53 12.85 14.29 -9.20
N GLU A 54 13.27 15.06 -10.19
CA GLU A 54 13.63 16.48 -10.02
C GLU A 54 12.38 17.31 -9.66
N GLU A 55 11.27 17.16 -10.39
CA GLU A 55 10.00 17.87 -10.17
C GLU A 55 9.45 17.61 -8.76
N LEU A 56 9.48 16.35 -8.30
CA LEU A 56 9.08 15.94 -6.96
C LEU A 56 10.04 16.38 -5.84
N SER A 57 11.20 16.95 -6.18
CA SER A 57 12.32 17.14 -5.26
C SER A 57 12.83 15.83 -4.63
N LEU A 58 12.49 14.68 -5.20
CA LEU A 58 12.88 13.36 -4.69
C LEU A 58 14.40 13.17 -4.74
N THR A 59 15.03 13.57 -5.85
CA THR A 59 16.49 13.53 -6.00
C THR A 59 17.20 14.35 -4.93
N SER A 60 16.71 15.58 -4.64
CA SER A 60 17.31 16.46 -3.63
C SER A 60 17.16 15.89 -2.22
N ASP A 61 16.00 15.32 -1.89
CA ASP A 61 15.73 14.72 -0.59
C ASP A 61 16.56 13.45 -0.37
N LEU A 62 16.63 12.58 -1.39
CA LEU A 62 17.50 11.41 -1.33
C LEU A 62 18.97 11.79 -1.20
N LYS A 63 19.43 12.82 -1.91
CA LYS A 63 20.81 13.32 -1.78
C LYS A 63 21.08 13.87 -0.37
N GLN A 64 20.12 14.54 0.26
CA GLN A 64 20.27 15.06 1.62
C GLN A 64 20.27 13.96 2.67
N CYS A 65 19.53 12.87 2.48
CA CYS A 65 19.44 11.77 3.42
C CYS A 65 20.51 10.70 3.18
N PHE A 66 20.91 10.48 1.92
CA PHE A 66 21.81 9.42 1.46
C PHE A 66 22.87 9.99 0.51
N PRO A 67 23.77 10.91 0.97
CA PRO A 67 24.67 11.67 0.10
C PRO A 67 25.55 10.78 -0.79
N ASP A 68 26.03 9.66 -0.26
CA ASP A 68 26.94 8.76 -0.97
C ASP A 68 26.24 7.71 -1.83
N SER A 69 24.94 7.50 -1.63
CA SER A 69 24.21 6.37 -2.22
C SER A 69 22.91 6.72 -2.94
N TYR A 70 22.48 8.00 -2.97
CA TYR A 70 21.23 8.40 -3.62
C TYR A 70 21.12 7.99 -5.09
N LYS A 71 22.26 7.98 -5.82
CA LYS A 71 22.29 7.53 -7.21
C LYS A 71 22.03 6.03 -7.34
N LYS A 72 22.50 5.22 -6.38
CA LYS A 72 22.19 3.78 -6.33
C LYS A 72 20.71 3.58 -6.05
N LEU A 73 20.16 4.34 -5.08
CA LEU A 73 18.72 4.31 -4.74
C LEU A 73 17.86 4.59 -5.97
N LEU A 74 18.13 5.70 -6.68
CA LEU A 74 17.38 6.03 -7.90
C LEU A 74 17.52 4.96 -8.98
N SER A 75 18.74 4.43 -9.19
CA SER A 75 18.96 3.41 -10.23
C SER A 75 18.23 2.10 -9.94
N ILE A 76 18.18 1.66 -8.68
CA ILE A 76 17.41 0.48 -8.29
C ILE A 76 15.91 0.75 -8.42
N ALA A 77 15.42 1.93 -8.01
CA ALA A 77 14.02 2.31 -8.17
C ALA A 77 13.59 2.30 -9.65
N TYR A 78 14.42 2.85 -10.55
CA TYR A 78 14.15 2.83 -11.99
C TYR A 78 14.15 1.40 -12.56
N TYR A 79 15.09 0.57 -12.12
CA TYR A 79 15.12 -0.85 -12.49
C TYR A 79 13.82 -1.57 -12.09
N LEU A 80 13.37 -1.39 -10.84
CA LEU A 80 12.13 -2.00 -10.34
C LEU A 80 10.90 -1.57 -11.14
N LEU A 81 10.88 -0.34 -11.66
CA LEU A 81 9.77 0.19 -12.45
C LEU A 81 9.79 -0.28 -13.91
N LEU A 82 10.98 -0.50 -14.49
CA LEU A 82 11.14 -0.82 -15.92
C LEU A 82 11.23 -2.31 -16.20
N GLU A 83 11.68 -3.09 -15.21
CA GLU A 83 11.87 -4.53 -15.33
C GLU A 83 10.85 -5.26 -14.45
N ASP A 84 9.63 -5.35 -14.94
CA ASP A 84 8.51 -5.95 -14.26
C ASP A 84 8.81 -7.37 -13.77
N ASN A 85 8.58 -7.65 -12.48
CA ASN A 85 8.80 -8.95 -11.84
C ASN A 85 10.22 -9.53 -11.97
N ASN A 86 11.21 -8.74 -12.41
CA ASN A 86 12.58 -9.20 -12.52
C ASN A 86 13.33 -9.09 -11.18
N PRO A 87 13.94 -10.19 -10.73
CA PRO A 87 14.72 -10.14 -9.49
C PRO A 87 15.99 -9.31 -9.68
N LEU A 88 16.43 -8.65 -8.62
CA LEU A 88 17.52 -7.67 -8.64
C LEU A 88 18.88 -8.27 -9.11
N HIS A 89 19.07 -9.59 -9.08
CA HIS A 89 20.28 -10.21 -9.65
C HIS A 89 20.40 -10.01 -11.17
N ARG A 90 19.33 -9.60 -11.86
CA ARG A 90 19.35 -9.26 -13.29
C ARG A 90 19.74 -7.81 -13.55
N PHE A 91 20.00 -7.01 -12.52
CA PHE A 91 20.39 -5.61 -12.65
C PHE A 91 21.64 -5.43 -13.52
N GLU A 92 22.60 -6.35 -13.47
CA GLU A 92 23.80 -6.33 -14.33
C GLU A 92 23.44 -6.27 -15.81
N LYS A 93 22.51 -7.12 -16.26
CA LYS A 93 22.04 -7.14 -17.65
C LYS A 93 21.38 -5.82 -18.05
N TRP A 94 20.55 -5.29 -17.16
CA TRP A 94 19.86 -4.02 -17.36
C TRP A 94 20.85 -2.84 -17.40
N ASN A 95 21.79 -2.77 -16.46
CA ASN A 95 22.88 -1.79 -16.45
C ASN A 95 23.68 -1.82 -17.77
N PHE A 96 23.86 -2.98 -18.36
CA PHE A 96 24.57 -3.08 -19.64
C PHE A 96 23.87 -2.35 -20.78
N THR A 97 22.55 -2.26 -20.76
CA THR A 97 21.72 -1.71 -21.83
C THR A 97 21.10 -0.35 -21.54
N HIS A 98 21.07 0.10 -20.28
CA HIS A 98 20.39 1.33 -19.88
C HIS A 98 21.36 2.37 -19.29
N LYS A 99 21.08 3.64 -19.60
CA LYS A 99 21.72 4.76 -18.91
C LYS A 99 20.91 5.07 -17.65
N HIS A 100 21.56 5.11 -16.47
CA HIS A 100 20.91 5.34 -15.19
C HIS A 100 21.82 6.18 -14.25
N PRO A 101 21.32 6.80 -13.17
CA PRO A 101 22.05 7.76 -12.34
C PRO A 101 23.37 7.25 -11.74
N TYR A 102 23.43 5.99 -11.33
CA TYR A 102 24.64 5.39 -10.74
C TYR A 102 25.69 5.03 -11.78
N GLY A 103 25.28 4.59 -12.97
CA GLY A 103 26.17 4.31 -14.10
C GLY A 103 27.13 3.12 -13.93
N ALA A 104 26.96 2.31 -12.87
CA ALA A 104 27.78 1.14 -12.59
C ALA A 104 26.92 -0.03 -12.15
N ASP A 105 27.47 -1.25 -12.19
CA ASP A 105 26.77 -2.46 -11.80
C ASP A 105 26.56 -2.56 -10.28
N ILE A 106 25.43 -3.21 -9.90
CA ILE A 106 25.08 -3.54 -8.54
C ILE A 106 24.82 -5.03 -8.49
N THR A 107 25.83 -5.81 -8.12
CA THR A 107 25.70 -7.27 -7.99
C THR A 107 24.76 -7.65 -6.86
N SER A 108 24.16 -8.86 -6.92
CA SER A 108 23.23 -9.34 -5.90
C SER A 108 23.77 -9.28 -4.45
N PRO A 109 25.00 -9.72 -4.13
CA PRO A 109 25.55 -9.53 -2.79
C PRO A 109 25.66 -8.07 -2.38
N ARG A 110 26.13 -7.20 -3.28
CA ARG A 110 26.25 -5.75 -3.01
C ARG A 110 24.92 -5.06 -2.81
N SER A 111 23.85 -5.54 -3.45
CA SER A 111 22.50 -5.01 -3.21
C SER A 111 22.00 -5.38 -1.81
N SER A 112 22.26 -6.60 -1.34
CA SER A 112 21.90 -7.02 0.02
C SER A 112 22.68 -6.26 1.09
N GLU A 113 23.97 -6.07 0.90
CA GLU A 113 24.81 -5.23 1.78
C GLU A 113 24.33 -3.78 1.78
N PHE A 114 23.95 -3.27 0.61
CA PHE A 114 23.43 -1.92 0.47
C PHE A 114 22.10 -1.75 1.21
N PHE A 115 21.15 -2.69 1.06
CA PHE A 115 19.90 -2.63 1.80
C PHE A 115 20.13 -2.66 3.32
N ALA A 116 21.03 -3.50 3.80
CA ALA A 116 21.37 -3.58 5.22
C ALA A 116 22.09 -2.32 5.74
N SER A 117 22.63 -1.48 4.87
CA SER A 117 23.30 -0.21 5.24
C SER A 117 22.35 0.98 5.38
N ILE A 118 21.10 0.85 4.94
CA ILE A 118 20.07 1.89 5.08
C ILE A 118 19.63 1.93 6.54
N THR A 119 19.73 3.11 7.18
CA THR A 119 19.43 3.28 8.59
C THR A 119 18.07 3.92 8.82
N ASP A 120 17.43 3.60 9.95
CA ASP A 120 16.15 4.21 10.34
C ASP A 120 16.23 5.73 10.45
N GLU A 121 17.38 6.28 10.88
CA GLU A 121 17.57 7.72 10.96
C GLU A 121 17.50 8.39 9.59
N GLN A 122 18.13 7.79 8.59
CA GLN A 122 18.09 8.27 7.21
C GLN A 122 16.68 8.20 6.63
N VAL A 123 15.97 7.10 6.87
CA VAL A 123 14.59 6.87 6.42
C VAL A 123 13.63 7.87 7.10
N ASN A 124 13.74 8.05 8.42
CA ASN A 124 12.92 9.00 9.16
C ASN A 124 13.19 10.46 8.73
N LYS A 125 14.44 10.81 8.44
CA LYS A 125 14.79 12.11 7.88
C LYS A 125 14.11 12.31 6.51
N PHE A 126 14.12 11.28 5.67
CA PHE A 126 13.45 11.30 4.37
C PHE A 126 11.93 11.50 4.52
N PHE A 127 11.27 10.77 5.43
CA PHE A 127 9.83 10.94 5.70
C PHE A 127 9.49 12.35 6.18
N ARG A 128 10.31 12.93 7.06
CA ARG A 128 10.12 14.34 7.50
C ARG A 128 10.16 15.31 6.33
N LEU A 129 11.09 15.15 5.39
CA LEU A 129 11.17 16.00 4.21
C LEU A 129 9.96 15.84 3.29
N GLN A 130 9.54 14.59 3.05
CA GLN A 130 8.39 14.30 2.19
C GLN A 130 7.07 14.78 2.82
N GLY A 131 6.84 14.49 4.09
CA GLY A 131 5.61 14.85 4.80
C GLY A 131 5.47 16.36 5.02
N LYS A 132 6.57 17.06 5.32
CA LYS A 132 6.57 18.52 5.55
C LYS A 132 5.95 19.33 4.41
N ARG A 133 6.01 18.83 3.18
CA ARG A 133 5.40 19.48 2.00
C ARG A 133 3.89 19.28 1.92
N ARG A 134 3.30 18.38 2.74
CA ARG A 134 1.89 17.92 2.60
C ARG A 134 1.05 18.08 3.86
N VAL A 135 1.65 18.47 4.99
CA VAL A 135 1.02 18.46 6.32
C VAL A 135 -0.24 19.32 6.40
N GLU A 136 -0.27 20.49 5.76
CA GLU A 136 -1.39 21.43 5.92
C GLU A 136 -2.30 21.52 4.68
N GLU A 137 -1.90 20.91 3.57
CA GLU A 137 -2.51 21.14 2.27
C GLU A 137 -3.58 20.13 1.89
N GLU A 138 -3.49 18.89 2.40
CA GLU A 138 -4.35 17.79 1.97
C GLU A 138 -4.72 16.83 3.10
N TYR A 139 -5.77 16.03 2.89
CA TYR A 139 -6.06 14.88 3.74
C TYR A 139 -5.07 13.75 3.45
N TRP A 140 -4.78 12.97 4.48
CA TRP A 140 -3.89 11.83 4.41
C TRP A 140 -4.71 10.54 4.39
N ALA A 141 -4.72 9.88 3.26
CA ALA A 141 -5.32 8.56 3.14
C ALA A 141 -4.42 7.53 3.82
N TYR A 142 -4.96 6.84 4.82
CA TYR A 142 -4.27 5.84 5.63
C TYR A 142 -4.91 4.47 5.42
N ASP A 143 -4.11 3.50 4.98
CA ASP A 143 -4.55 2.13 4.80
C ASP A 143 -3.41 1.14 4.99
N SER A 144 -3.74 -0.15 5.11
CA SER A 144 -2.81 -1.23 5.35
C SER A 144 -2.95 -2.34 4.33
N THR A 145 -1.85 -3.05 4.08
CA THR A 145 -1.86 -4.29 3.30
C THR A 145 -1.03 -5.37 3.98
N SER A 146 -1.32 -6.63 3.65
CA SER A 146 -0.55 -7.78 4.10
C SER A 146 0.43 -8.22 3.02
N ILE A 147 1.64 -8.59 3.43
CA ILE A 147 2.68 -9.11 2.55
C ILE A 147 3.10 -10.47 3.10
N SER A 148 2.82 -11.54 2.38
CA SER A 148 3.12 -12.90 2.81
C SER A 148 4.62 -13.24 2.73
N SER A 149 5.11 -14.09 3.62
CA SER A 149 6.50 -14.52 3.65
C SER A 149 6.64 -15.99 4.03
N TYR A 150 7.65 -16.64 3.46
CA TYR A 150 8.11 -17.97 3.88
C TYR A 150 9.24 -17.91 4.92
N SER A 151 9.65 -16.71 5.34
CA SER A 151 10.78 -16.56 6.26
C SER A 151 10.36 -16.90 7.69
N GLU A 152 11.12 -17.79 8.31
CA GLU A 152 11.00 -18.13 9.73
C GLU A 152 11.90 -17.27 10.62
N THR A 153 12.76 -16.44 10.02
CA THR A 153 13.77 -15.64 10.73
C THR A 153 13.35 -14.20 11.00
N LEU A 154 12.26 -13.75 10.38
CA LEU A 154 11.76 -12.38 10.52
C LEU A 154 10.74 -12.32 11.66
N ALA A 155 11.06 -11.61 12.74
CA ALA A 155 10.24 -11.56 13.96
C ALA A 155 8.83 -10.96 13.72
N GLN A 156 8.70 -10.04 12.77
CA GLN A 156 7.42 -9.39 12.44
C GLN A 156 6.54 -10.20 11.47
N VAL A 157 7.09 -11.26 10.86
CA VAL A 157 6.32 -12.18 10.00
C VAL A 157 5.54 -13.15 10.89
N GLN A 158 4.23 -12.93 11.02
CA GLN A 158 3.37 -13.69 11.91
C GLN A 158 2.03 -14.03 11.25
N TYR A 159 1.38 -15.08 11.73
CA TYR A 159 0.04 -15.45 11.30
C TYR A 159 -0.99 -14.42 11.80
N GLY A 160 -1.84 -13.95 10.91
CA GLY A 160 -2.89 -12.99 11.20
C GLY A 160 -4.00 -13.04 10.15
N LYS A 161 -4.87 -12.04 10.15
CA LYS A 161 -5.88 -11.90 9.10
C LYS A 161 -5.19 -11.48 7.81
N ASN A 162 -4.92 -12.45 6.94
CA ASN A 162 -4.27 -12.21 5.66
C ASN A 162 -5.27 -11.62 4.65
N LYS A 163 -4.90 -10.49 4.02
CA LYS A 163 -5.70 -9.82 2.98
C LYS A 163 -5.54 -10.47 1.60
N GLU A 164 -4.61 -11.43 1.45
CA GLU A 164 -4.36 -12.19 0.20
C GLU A 164 -5.05 -13.55 0.18
N ASP A 165 -5.79 -13.90 1.23
CA ASP A 165 -6.44 -15.21 1.40
C ASP A 165 -5.47 -16.42 1.32
N ASP A 166 -4.16 -16.21 1.38
CA ASP A 166 -3.21 -17.29 1.52
C ASP A 166 -3.00 -17.66 3.01
N LYS A 167 -2.64 -18.90 3.28
CA LYS A 167 -2.45 -19.42 4.64
C LYS A 167 -1.03 -19.19 5.16
N LEU A 168 -0.32 -18.22 4.64
CA LEU A 168 1.05 -17.93 5.02
C LEU A 168 1.13 -16.89 6.14
N PRO A 169 2.21 -16.93 6.94
CA PRO A 169 2.52 -15.83 7.84
C PRO A 169 2.84 -14.58 7.03
N GLN A 170 2.56 -13.41 7.60
CA GLN A 170 2.59 -12.13 6.90
C GLN A 170 3.23 -11.04 7.73
N LEU A 171 3.63 -10.00 7.04
CA LEU A 171 3.95 -8.68 7.55
C LEU A 171 2.82 -7.72 7.16
N ASN A 172 2.40 -6.83 8.03
CA ASN A 172 1.49 -5.74 7.68
C ASN A 172 2.29 -4.48 7.31
N LEU A 173 2.00 -3.91 6.14
CA LEU A 173 2.57 -2.66 5.67
C LEU A 173 1.46 -1.60 5.66
N LEU A 174 1.67 -0.55 6.44
CA LEU A 174 0.83 0.63 6.46
C LEU A 174 1.41 1.66 5.53
N LEU A 175 0.56 2.35 4.76
CA LEU A 175 0.95 3.45 3.89
C LEU A 175 0.13 4.69 4.17
N VAL A 176 0.76 5.84 4.03
CA VAL A 176 0.12 7.14 4.09
C VAL A 176 0.34 7.86 2.76
N PHE A 177 -0.76 8.25 2.14
CA PHE A 177 -0.78 9.00 0.89
C PHE A 177 -1.41 10.37 1.09
N GLY A 178 -0.93 11.35 0.36
CA GLY A 178 -1.68 12.58 0.16
C GLY A 178 -2.90 12.32 -0.71
N GLU A 179 -4.09 12.71 -0.24
CA GLU A 179 -5.35 12.49 -0.97
C GLU A 179 -5.33 13.24 -2.31
N LYS A 180 -4.92 14.50 -2.30
CA LYS A 180 -4.89 15.36 -3.47
C LYS A 180 -3.73 15.04 -4.42
N SER A 181 -2.54 14.83 -3.85
CA SER A 181 -1.32 14.54 -4.63
C SER A 181 -1.27 13.11 -5.16
N GLY A 182 -1.96 12.17 -4.51
CA GLY A 182 -1.89 10.74 -4.82
C GLY A 182 -0.51 10.12 -4.57
N ILE A 183 0.37 10.80 -3.79
CA ILE A 183 1.76 10.40 -3.58
C ILE A 183 1.95 9.83 -2.18
N PRO A 184 2.59 8.65 -2.03
CA PRO A 184 2.96 8.12 -0.74
C PRO A 184 4.12 8.93 -0.15
N PHE A 185 4.09 9.20 1.16
CA PHE A 185 5.17 9.93 1.82
C PHE A 185 5.60 9.33 3.16
N TYR A 186 4.88 8.31 3.64
CA TYR A 186 5.22 7.57 4.84
C TYR A 186 4.74 6.12 4.75
N TYR A 187 5.49 5.21 5.36
CA TYR A 187 5.05 3.84 5.62
C TYR A 187 5.52 3.36 6.99
N ARG A 188 4.83 2.34 7.52
CA ARG A 188 5.23 1.62 8.72
C ARG A 188 5.08 0.11 8.53
N LYS A 189 6.10 -0.62 8.95
CA LYS A 189 6.08 -2.08 9.11
C LYS A 189 5.44 -2.46 10.44
N LEU A 190 4.55 -3.43 10.46
CA LEU A 190 3.96 -4.00 11.67
C LEU A 190 3.89 -5.51 11.59
N ALA A 191 3.91 -6.17 12.76
CA ALA A 191 3.72 -7.60 12.82
C ALA A 191 2.38 -8.03 12.23
N GLY A 192 2.37 -9.15 11.50
CA GLY A 192 1.22 -9.62 10.74
C GLY A 192 -0.02 -9.97 11.58
N ASN A 193 0.15 -10.18 12.87
CA ASN A 193 -0.94 -10.45 13.82
C ASN A 193 -1.61 -9.19 14.39
N ILE A 194 -1.08 -7.99 14.10
CA ILE A 194 -1.66 -6.73 14.60
C ILE A 194 -2.86 -6.34 13.72
N PRO A 195 -4.08 -6.24 14.29
CA PRO A 195 -5.25 -5.82 13.55
C PRO A 195 -5.22 -4.31 13.24
N ASP A 196 -5.84 -3.90 12.13
CA ASP A 196 -5.87 -2.50 11.66
C ASP A 196 -6.31 -1.51 12.76
N SER A 197 -7.30 -1.88 13.59
CA SER A 197 -7.77 -1.03 14.68
C SER A 197 -6.72 -0.70 15.74
N LYS A 198 -5.64 -1.48 15.87
CA LYS A 198 -4.55 -1.21 16.82
C LYS A 198 -3.43 -0.35 16.22
N THR A 199 -3.44 -0.14 14.91
CA THR A 199 -2.35 0.55 14.20
C THR A 199 -2.42 2.07 14.30
N VAL A 200 -3.61 2.64 14.52
CA VAL A 200 -3.81 4.10 14.63
C VAL A 200 -3.02 4.69 15.80
N LYS A 201 -2.94 3.99 16.93
CA LYS A 201 -2.11 4.43 18.06
C LYS A 201 -0.64 4.60 17.63
N HIS A 202 -0.09 3.63 16.93
CA HIS A 202 1.29 3.69 16.43
C HIS A 202 1.48 4.81 15.41
N LEU A 203 0.48 5.06 14.56
CA LEU A 203 0.52 6.19 13.64
C LEU A 203 0.61 7.52 14.40
N LEU A 204 -0.21 7.72 15.43
CA LEU A 204 -0.19 8.94 16.24
C LEU A 204 1.16 9.15 16.96
N GLU A 205 1.77 8.07 17.47
CA GLU A 205 3.12 8.09 18.05
C GLU A 205 4.16 8.51 17.00
N ASP A 206 4.06 8.00 15.76
CA ASP A 206 4.97 8.35 14.68
C ASP A 206 4.83 9.81 14.24
N LEU A 207 3.61 10.34 14.20
CA LEU A 207 3.36 11.74 13.84
C LEU A 207 4.07 12.69 14.80
N ASP A 208 4.06 12.37 16.10
CA ASP A 208 4.78 13.14 17.11
C ASP A 208 6.30 13.09 16.87
N ILE A 209 6.86 11.88 16.66
CA ILE A 209 8.29 11.68 16.34
C ILE A 209 8.70 12.39 15.06
N LEU A 210 7.84 12.39 14.03
CA LEU A 210 8.08 13.04 12.75
C LEU A 210 7.84 14.56 12.79
N GLY A 211 7.20 15.07 13.86
CA GLY A 211 6.93 16.48 14.06
C GLY A 211 5.74 17.02 13.24
N PHE A 212 4.75 16.16 12.97
CA PHE A 212 3.55 16.51 12.20
C PHE A 212 2.36 16.79 13.12
N GLY A 213 2.14 18.04 13.48
CA GLY A 213 1.14 18.43 14.48
C GLY A 213 -0.28 18.70 13.98
N LYS A 214 -0.48 19.01 12.69
CA LYS A 214 -1.80 19.38 12.14
C LYS A 214 -2.15 18.50 10.95
N THR A 215 -2.57 17.28 11.23
CA THR A 215 -2.89 16.29 10.21
C THR A 215 -4.38 16.07 10.06
N LYS A 216 -4.79 15.63 8.87
CA LYS A 216 -6.17 15.27 8.55
C LYS A 216 -6.16 13.88 7.92
N PHE A 217 -6.87 12.92 8.49
CA PHE A 217 -6.86 11.54 8.01
C PHE A 217 -8.18 11.10 7.39
N VAL A 218 -8.06 10.32 6.32
CA VAL A 218 -9.14 9.49 5.79
C VAL A 218 -8.77 8.02 6.02
N MET A 219 -9.65 7.27 6.69
CA MET A 219 -9.39 5.90 7.09
C MET A 219 -10.59 4.99 6.82
N ASP A 220 -10.34 3.72 6.51
CA ASP A 220 -11.39 2.73 6.32
C ASP A 220 -12.05 2.32 7.65
N ARG A 221 -13.22 1.69 7.56
CA ARG A 221 -14.00 1.18 8.71
C ARG A 221 -13.22 0.19 9.59
N GLY A 222 -12.19 -0.45 9.06
CA GLY A 222 -11.31 -1.37 9.80
C GLY A 222 -10.52 -0.67 10.90
N PHE A 223 -10.28 0.62 10.75
CA PHE A 223 -9.54 1.45 11.72
C PHE A 223 -10.43 2.05 12.82
N TYR A 224 -11.76 1.90 12.70
CA TYR A 224 -12.68 2.40 13.72
C TYR A 224 -12.57 1.59 15.03
N SER A 225 -12.33 2.27 16.13
CA SER A 225 -12.60 1.85 17.50
C SER A 225 -12.84 3.08 18.36
N GLU A 226 -13.55 2.95 19.47
CA GLU A 226 -13.76 4.08 20.41
C GLU A 226 -12.44 4.63 20.93
N GLU A 227 -11.46 3.75 21.20
CA GLU A 227 -10.10 4.10 21.62
C GLU A 227 -9.41 4.97 20.57
N ASN A 228 -9.50 4.59 19.28
CA ASN A 228 -8.89 5.34 18.18
C ASN A 228 -9.55 6.72 17.99
N ILE A 229 -10.88 6.81 18.06
CA ILE A 229 -11.58 8.08 17.95
C ILE A 229 -11.20 9.00 19.12
N ASN A 230 -11.13 8.48 20.34
CA ASN A 230 -10.65 9.24 21.51
C ASN A 230 -9.18 9.68 21.34
N GLY A 231 -8.32 8.82 20.80
CA GLY A 231 -6.92 9.15 20.48
C GLY A 231 -6.81 10.30 19.47
N LEU A 232 -7.57 10.25 18.37
CA LEU A 232 -7.61 11.30 17.36
C LEU A 232 -8.09 12.65 17.93
N TYR A 233 -9.09 12.64 18.81
CA TYR A 233 -9.53 13.86 19.52
C TYR A 233 -8.46 14.38 20.48
N ARG A 234 -7.77 13.49 21.19
CA ARG A 234 -6.70 13.85 22.13
C ARG A 234 -5.54 14.56 21.44
N GLU A 235 -5.13 14.05 20.29
CA GLU A 235 -4.02 14.62 19.50
C GLU A 235 -4.48 15.75 18.54
N HIS A 236 -5.73 16.23 18.70
CA HIS A 236 -6.31 17.29 17.86
C HIS A 236 -6.27 17.02 16.36
N VAL A 237 -6.27 15.75 15.98
CA VAL A 237 -6.23 15.30 14.57
C VAL A 237 -7.62 15.40 13.96
N LYS A 238 -7.69 15.92 12.73
CA LYS A 238 -8.91 15.87 11.92
C LYS A 238 -9.04 14.51 11.27
N PHE A 239 -10.26 13.96 11.23
CA PHE A 239 -10.47 12.63 10.67
C PHE A 239 -11.78 12.51 9.89
N LEU A 240 -11.78 11.60 8.92
CA LEU A 240 -12.95 11.07 8.22
C LEU A 240 -12.78 9.54 8.19
N VAL A 241 -13.71 8.82 8.86
CA VAL A 241 -13.57 7.36 9.08
C VAL A 241 -14.86 6.65 8.68
N GLY A 242 -14.73 5.56 7.93
CA GLY A 242 -15.84 4.64 7.69
C GLY A 242 -16.32 3.98 8.97
N THR A 243 -17.64 3.72 9.10
CA THR A 243 -18.18 3.05 10.29
C THR A 243 -19.13 1.90 9.92
N ARG A 244 -19.42 1.07 10.92
CA ARG A 244 -20.43 0.02 10.79
C ARG A 244 -21.78 0.56 11.20
N LEU A 245 -22.82 0.33 10.40
CA LEU A 245 -24.19 0.72 10.74
C LEU A 245 -24.73 0.01 12.00
N SER A 246 -24.14 -1.13 12.39
CA SER A 246 -24.52 -1.88 13.58
C SER A 246 -24.13 -1.23 14.92
N LEU A 247 -23.34 -0.15 14.90
CA LEU A 247 -22.98 0.60 16.11
C LEU A 247 -24.22 1.30 16.67
N LYS A 248 -24.49 1.16 17.97
CA LYS A 248 -25.72 1.65 18.62
C LYS A 248 -26.00 3.13 18.33
N PHE A 249 -24.98 3.99 18.46
CA PHE A 249 -25.15 5.43 18.22
C PHE A 249 -25.37 5.74 16.72
N ILE A 250 -24.72 5.01 15.79
CA ILE A 250 -24.92 5.14 14.35
C ILE A 250 -26.34 4.68 13.98
N LYS A 251 -26.76 3.49 14.45
CA LYS A 251 -28.08 2.96 14.15
C LYS A 251 -29.19 3.86 14.68
N LYS A 252 -29.08 4.35 15.91
CA LYS A 252 -30.06 5.25 16.52
C LYS A 252 -30.24 6.53 15.67
N ASN A 253 -29.16 7.23 15.36
CA ASN A 253 -29.24 8.43 14.54
C ASN A 253 -29.74 8.13 13.11
N LEU A 254 -29.44 6.95 12.55
CA LEU A 254 -29.95 6.53 11.24
C LEU A 254 -31.47 6.34 11.26
N ASP A 255 -31.98 5.70 12.28
CA ASP A 255 -33.42 5.49 12.43
C ASP A 255 -34.19 6.81 12.55
N ASP A 256 -33.63 7.81 13.23
CA ASP A 256 -34.22 9.14 13.40
C ASP A 256 -34.32 9.93 12.06
N VAL A 257 -33.46 9.66 11.09
CA VAL A 257 -33.38 10.39 9.79
C VAL A 257 -33.61 9.49 8.57
N TYR A 258 -34.07 8.26 8.79
CA TYR A 258 -34.14 7.24 7.75
C TYR A 258 -34.96 7.69 6.51
N ASP A 259 -36.10 8.34 6.73
CA ASP A 259 -36.99 8.81 5.64
C ASP A 259 -36.41 10.06 4.97
N ASP A 260 -35.65 10.89 5.69
CA ASP A 260 -35.07 12.11 5.16
C ASP A 260 -33.91 11.84 4.20
N ILE A 261 -33.13 10.78 4.43
CA ILE A 261 -31.92 10.48 3.63
C ILE A 261 -32.27 10.33 2.14
N ARG A 262 -33.37 9.65 1.81
CA ARG A 262 -33.78 9.36 0.44
C ARG A 262 -34.68 10.44 -0.18
N MET A 263 -34.82 11.61 0.43
CA MET A 263 -35.44 12.76 -0.21
C MET A 263 -34.62 13.19 -1.41
N PHE A 264 -35.26 13.55 -2.53
CA PHE A 264 -34.58 13.86 -3.79
C PHE A 264 -33.60 15.05 -3.69
N ASN A 265 -33.82 15.96 -2.77
CA ASN A 265 -32.89 17.06 -2.50
C ASN A 265 -31.53 16.59 -1.96
N ASN A 266 -31.43 15.35 -1.48
CA ASN A 266 -30.22 14.73 -0.96
C ASN A 266 -29.56 13.79 -1.99
N TYR A 267 -30.00 13.84 -3.26
CA TYR A 267 -29.49 13.01 -4.34
C TYR A 267 -28.43 13.72 -5.18
N ASP A 268 -27.33 13.04 -5.43
CA ASP A 268 -26.30 13.45 -6.37
C ASP A 268 -26.28 12.50 -7.57
N ASP A 269 -26.64 13.02 -8.74
CA ASP A 269 -26.76 12.24 -9.99
C ASP A 269 -25.38 11.78 -10.50
N SER A 270 -24.32 12.56 -10.26
CA SER A 270 -22.97 12.23 -10.74
C SER A 270 -22.42 10.94 -10.14
N ILE A 271 -22.88 10.58 -8.96
CA ILE A 271 -22.45 9.40 -8.20
C ILE A 271 -23.60 8.44 -7.84
N ALA A 272 -24.81 8.73 -8.33
CA ALA A 272 -26.04 7.94 -8.10
C ALA A 272 -26.25 7.57 -6.61
N THR A 273 -26.06 8.55 -5.71
CA THR A 273 -26.04 8.32 -4.26
C THR A 273 -26.81 9.42 -3.54
N TYR A 274 -27.57 9.05 -2.52
CA TYR A 274 -28.17 9.97 -1.57
C TYR A 274 -27.19 10.21 -0.41
N GLY A 275 -27.11 11.44 0.11
CA GLY A 275 -26.23 11.80 1.21
C GLY A 275 -26.90 12.75 2.21
N TYR A 276 -26.83 12.43 3.50
CA TYR A 276 -27.42 13.23 4.57
C TYR A 276 -26.45 13.40 5.75
N THR A 277 -26.36 14.58 6.32
CA THR A 277 -25.44 14.89 7.42
C THR A 277 -26.19 15.15 8.71
N VAL A 278 -25.84 14.40 9.75
CA VAL A 278 -26.33 14.62 11.12
C VAL A 278 -25.21 15.18 11.98
N SER A 279 -25.49 16.27 12.71
CA SER A 279 -24.61 16.80 13.76
C SER A 279 -24.94 16.13 15.08
N THR A 280 -23.94 15.55 15.72
CA THR A 280 -24.10 14.84 17.01
C THR A 280 -22.93 15.12 17.92
N GLU A 281 -22.96 14.55 19.11
CA GLU A 281 -21.90 14.63 20.10
C GLU A 281 -21.26 13.27 20.32
N TRP A 282 -19.94 13.26 20.43
CA TRP A 282 -19.16 12.10 20.83
C TRP A 282 -18.86 12.14 22.32
N ASP A 283 -19.10 11.04 23.02
CA ASP A 283 -18.74 10.87 24.42
C ASP A 283 -17.21 10.65 24.51
N TYR A 284 -16.47 11.75 24.65
CA TYR A 284 -15.01 11.70 24.75
C TYR A 284 -14.58 11.23 26.15
N ILE A 285 -13.71 10.22 26.17
CA ILE A 285 -13.14 9.67 27.41
C ILE A 285 -11.62 9.64 27.27
N GLN A 286 -10.92 10.19 28.28
CA GLN A 286 -9.47 10.14 28.39
C GLN A 286 -9.06 9.78 29.81
N GLU A 287 -8.42 8.63 29.96
CA GLU A 287 -7.74 8.26 31.18
C GLU A 287 -6.42 9.00 31.33
N ARG A 288 -6.15 9.56 32.48
CA ARG A 288 -4.89 10.23 32.84
C ARG A 288 -4.22 9.49 34.02
N PRO A 289 -3.48 8.39 33.75
CA PRO A 289 -2.91 7.53 34.79
C PRO A 289 -2.04 8.29 35.81
N TYR A 290 -1.30 9.30 35.32
CA TYR A 290 -0.42 10.11 36.19
C TYR A 290 -1.16 11.04 37.13
N LYS A 291 -2.44 11.36 36.88
CA LYS A 291 -3.30 12.18 37.73
C LYS A 291 -4.35 11.35 38.45
N GLY A 292 -4.50 10.08 38.11
CA GLY A 292 -5.48 9.16 38.70
C GLY A 292 -6.93 9.52 38.36
N ASP A 293 -7.19 10.31 37.33
CA ASP A 293 -8.52 10.77 36.96
C ASP A 293 -8.86 10.43 35.52
N THR A 294 -10.15 10.59 35.17
CA THR A 294 -10.69 10.38 33.83
C THR A 294 -11.43 11.63 33.39
N ILE A 295 -10.98 12.24 32.27
CA ILE A 295 -11.72 13.32 31.62
C ILE A 295 -12.88 12.70 30.86
N ARG A 296 -14.08 13.26 31.08
CA ARG A 296 -15.28 12.97 30.27
C ARG A 296 -15.81 14.30 29.75
N ASP A 297 -15.96 14.37 28.41
CA ASP A 297 -16.38 15.58 27.73
C ASP A 297 -17.22 15.25 26.49
N LYS A 298 -17.99 16.19 26.00
CA LYS A 298 -18.75 16.09 24.76
C LYS A 298 -17.96 16.77 23.65
N ARG A 299 -17.70 16.03 22.58
CA ARG A 299 -16.98 16.52 21.39
C ARG A 299 -17.90 16.51 20.20
N ARG A 300 -17.86 17.58 19.41
CA ARG A 300 -18.64 17.68 18.17
C ARG A 300 -18.23 16.59 17.20
N MET A 301 -19.23 15.87 16.66
CA MET A 301 -19.08 14.87 15.62
C MET A 301 -20.16 15.06 14.57
N TYR A 302 -19.85 14.76 13.32
CA TYR A 302 -20.78 14.70 12.22
C TYR A 302 -20.83 13.26 11.72
N ILE A 303 -22.06 12.78 11.45
CA ILE A 303 -22.29 11.48 10.82
C ILE A 303 -22.88 11.78 9.45
N HIS A 304 -22.23 11.29 8.41
CA HIS A 304 -22.74 11.34 7.04
C HIS A 304 -23.32 9.98 6.70
N TYR A 305 -24.62 9.93 6.43
CA TYR A 305 -25.31 8.74 5.98
C TYR A 305 -25.49 8.81 4.48
N TYR A 306 -25.33 7.65 3.84
CA TYR A 306 -25.48 7.50 2.41
C TYR A 306 -26.36 6.31 2.09
N TYR A 307 -27.09 6.42 0.97
CA TYR A 307 -27.75 5.29 0.31
C TYR A 307 -27.34 5.28 -1.15
N SER A 308 -26.71 4.18 -1.59
CA SER A 308 -26.35 3.95 -2.99
C SER A 308 -27.27 2.90 -3.57
N ILE A 309 -27.87 3.20 -4.72
CA ILE A 309 -28.80 2.29 -5.43
C ILE A 309 -28.03 1.05 -5.90
N GLU A 310 -26.85 1.22 -6.49
CA GLU A 310 -26.01 0.13 -6.96
C GLU A 310 -25.60 -0.80 -5.80
N LYS A 311 -25.04 -0.21 -4.74
CA LYS A 311 -24.70 -0.95 -3.53
C LYS A 311 -25.92 -1.66 -2.92
N GLY A 312 -27.11 -1.05 -2.97
CA GLY A 312 -28.35 -1.64 -2.48
C GLY A 312 -28.71 -2.91 -3.23
N ALA A 313 -28.60 -2.90 -4.55
CA ALA A 313 -28.86 -4.05 -5.39
C ALA A 313 -27.88 -5.21 -5.13
N ASP A 314 -26.59 -4.89 -5.00
CA ASP A 314 -25.53 -5.86 -4.69
C ASP A 314 -25.71 -6.47 -3.29
N ASP A 315 -25.92 -5.63 -2.28
CA ASP A 315 -26.15 -6.07 -0.90
C ASP A 315 -27.40 -6.98 -0.80
N GLU A 316 -28.47 -6.66 -1.56
CA GLU A 316 -29.72 -7.44 -1.60
C GLU A 316 -29.49 -8.82 -2.24
N GLN A 317 -28.79 -8.86 -3.37
CA GLN A 317 -28.43 -10.10 -4.03
C GLN A 317 -27.59 -11.01 -3.12
N ASP A 318 -26.59 -10.45 -2.45
CA ASP A 318 -25.71 -11.21 -1.56
C ASP A 318 -26.42 -11.67 -0.29
N PHE A 319 -27.33 -10.84 0.24
CA PHE A 319 -28.19 -11.22 1.35
C PHE A 319 -29.09 -12.40 0.98
N ASP A 320 -29.75 -12.34 -0.17
CA ASP A 320 -30.67 -13.40 -0.62
C ASP A 320 -29.91 -14.72 -0.89
N LYS A 321 -28.73 -14.66 -1.53
CA LYS A 321 -27.84 -15.83 -1.68
C LYS A 321 -27.46 -16.43 -0.33
N ARG A 322 -27.14 -15.58 0.64
CA ARG A 322 -26.78 -16.02 2.01
C ARG A 322 -27.95 -16.71 2.70
N ILE A 323 -29.17 -16.12 2.67
CA ILE A 323 -30.37 -16.71 3.24
C ILE A 323 -30.66 -18.06 2.60
N ALA A 324 -30.56 -18.17 1.28
CA ALA A 324 -30.77 -19.44 0.55
C ALA A 324 -29.72 -20.50 0.95
N CYS A 325 -28.46 -20.11 1.10
CA CYS A 325 -27.39 -21.00 1.55
C CYS A 325 -27.67 -21.55 2.98
N LEU A 326 -27.98 -20.65 3.91
CA LEU A 326 -28.30 -21.01 5.29
C LEU A 326 -29.51 -21.94 5.38
N HIS A 327 -30.55 -21.70 4.57
CA HIS A 327 -31.74 -22.57 4.49
C HIS A 327 -31.37 -23.96 4.00
N LYS A 328 -30.54 -24.07 2.96
CA LYS A 328 -30.06 -25.35 2.44
C LYS A 328 -29.22 -26.13 3.48
N GLU A 329 -28.33 -25.44 4.19
CA GLU A 329 -27.52 -26.06 5.27
C GLU A 329 -28.41 -26.66 6.37
N LEU A 330 -29.47 -25.94 6.76
CA LEU A 330 -30.47 -26.44 7.73
C LEU A 330 -31.24 -27.65 7.22
N LEU A 331 -31.73 -27.62 5.96
CA LEU A 331 -32.47 -28.74 5.35
C LEU A 331 -31.62 -29.99 5.17
N GLU A 332 -30.35 -29.82 4.76
CA GLU A 332 -29.41 -30.93 4.57
C GLU A 332 -28.76 -31.41 5.87
N ASN A 333 -29.05 -30.76 7.00
CA ASN A 333 -28.42 -30.98 8.30
C ASN A 333 -26.88 -30.88 8.26
N LYS A 334 -26.36 -29.99 7.39
CA LYS A 334 -24.92 -29.70 7.25
C LYS A 334 -24.61 -28.37 7.97
N LEU A 335 -24.75 -28.36 9.28
CA LEU A 335 -24.59 -27.16 10.08
C LEU A 335 -23.15 -26.67 10.12
N VAL A 336 -22.95 -25.36 9.90
CA VAL A 336 -21.65 -24.68 10.02
C VAL A 336 -21.67 -23.89 11.34
N GLU A 337 -20.73 -24.17 12.25
CA GLU A 337 -20.69 -23.57 13.60
C GLU A 337 -20.68 -22.03 13.55
N SER A 338 -19.96 -21.44 12.62
CA SER A 338 -19.91 -19.98 12.45
C SER A 338 -21.25 -19.36 12.02
N HIS A 339 -22.19 -20.15 11.48
CA HIS A 339 -23.49 -19.68 11.02
C HIS A 339 -24.62 -19.82 12.07
N LYS A 340 -24.32 -20.40 13.24
CA LYS A 340 -25.30 -20.68 14.30
C LYS A 340 -26.19 -19.48 14.64
N LYS A 341 -25.58 -18.32 14.87
CA LYS A 341 -26.33 -17.08 15.15
C LYS A 341 -27.27 -16.67 14.02
N ALA A 342 -26.86 -16.86 12.79
CA ALA A 342 -27.69 -16.54 11.61
C ALA A 342 -28.88 -17.51 11.46
N TYR A 343 -28.68 -18.80 11.76
CA TYR A 343 -29.78 -19.75 11.81
C TYR A 343 -30.82 -19.33 12.83
N GLU A 344 -30.41 -19.02 14.05
CA GLU A 344 -31.32 -18.57 15.13
C GLU A 344 -32.02 -17.25 14.80
N GLN A 345 -31.33 -16.36 14.09
CA GLN A 345 -31.86 -15.04 13.71
C GLN A 345 -32.95 -15.15 12.63
N PHE A 346 -32.71 -15.91 11.55
CA PHE A 346 -33.54 -15.88 10.36
C PHE A 346 -34.46 -17.06 10.18
N PHE A 347 -34.31 -18.15 10.95
CA PHE A 347 -35.08 -19.36 10.78
C PHE A 347 -35.70 -19.87 12.08
N GLU A 348 -36.85 -20.51 11.94
CA GLU A 348 -37.48 -21.32 12.98
C GLU A 348 -37.44 -22.79 12.52
N VAL A 349 -36.71 -23.62 13.26
CA VAL A 349 -36.54 -25.05 12.94
C VAL A 349 -37.44 -25.87 13.85
N LYS A 350 -38.39 -26.61 13.26
CA LYS A 350 -39.31 -27.51 13.98
C LYS A 350 -39.04 -28.95 13.56
N ASN A 351 -38.55 -29.75 14.50
CA ASN A 351 -38.40 -31.18 14.29
C ASN A 351 -39.62 -31.95 14.83
N THR A 352 -40.33 -32.57 13.94
CA THR A 352 -41.50 -33.41 14.31
C THR A 352 -41.27 -34.86 13.89
N PRO A 353 -41.62 -35.87 14.74
CA PRO A 353 -41.41 -37.29 14.41
C PRO A 353 -42.11 -37.77 13.16
N LYS A 354 -43.23 -37.10 12.77
CA LYS A 354 -44.02 -37.48 11.60
C LYS A 354 -43.70 -36.72 10.33
N ARG A 355 -43.15 -35.48 10.41
CA ARG A 355 -42.94 -34.59 9.24
C ARG A 355 -41.46 -34.23 9.02
N GLY A 356 -40.55 -34.79 9.82
CA GLY A 356 -39.12 -34.48 9.73
C GLY A 356 -38.77 -33.06 10.18
N CYS A 357 -37.68 -32.54 9.66
CA CYS A 357 -37.18 -31.17 9.90
C CYS A 357 -37.95 -30.19 8.99
N GLN A 358 -38.65 -29.26 9.60
CA GLN A 358 -39.29 -28.12 8.90
C GLN A 358 -38.52 -26.85 9.26
N VAL A 359 -38.07 -26.11 8.25
CA VAL A 359 -37.36 -24.86 8.37
C VAL A 359 -38.25 -23.73 7.83
N ASN A 360 -38.68 -22.85 8.70
CA ASN A 360 -39.52 -21.71 8.32
C ASN A 360 -38.71 -20.42 8.41
N TYR A 361 -38.93 -19.48 7.46
CA TYR A 361 -38.31 -18.15 7.48
C TYR A 361 -38.96 -17.28 8.56
N LYS A 362 -38.17 -16.53 9.29
CA LYS A 362 -38.63 -15.43 10.16
C LYS A 362 -38.71 -14.14 9.35
N GLU A 363 -39.82 -13.96 8.62
CA GLU A 363 -39.99 -12.86 7.69
C GLU A 363 -39.77 -11.48 8.26
N ASP A 364 -40.13 -11.23 9.53
CA ASP A 364 -39.94 -9.95 10.20
C ASP A 364 -38.46 -9.67 10.44
N ALA A 365 -37.66 -10.68 10.81
CA ALA A 365 -36.21 -10.55 10.96
C ALA A 365 -35.50 -10.30 9.64
N ILE A 366 -35.99 -10.94 8.56
CA ILE A 366 -35.50 -10.76 7.19
C ILE A 366 -35.82 -9.34 6.71
N LYS A 367 -37.04 -8.84 6.91
CA LYS A 367 -37.42 -7.45 6.57
C LYS A 367 -36.59 -6.42 7.32
N GLU A 368 -36.38 -6.61 8.62
CA GLU A 368 -35.56 -5.70 9.42
C GLU A 368 -34.10 -5.70 8.95
N ALA A 369 -33.54 -6.86 8.59
CA ALA A 369 -32.18 -6.94 8.04
C ALA A 369 -32.06 -6.25 6.68
N ARG A 370 -33.07 -6.36 5.82
CA ARG A 370 -33.10 -5.69 4.50
C ARG A 370 -33.22 -4.18 4.58
N LYS A 371 -33.80 -3.63 5.66
CA LYS A 371 -34.03 -2.19 5.82
C LYS A 371 -32.81 -1.33 5.55
N TYR A 372 -31.63 -1.82 5.91
CA TYR A 372 -30.39 -1.04 5.86
C TYR A 372 -29.45 -1.44 4.72
N LEU A 373 -29.88 -2.31 3.79
CA LEU A 373 -29.10 -2.66 2.61
C LEU A 373 -28.90 -1.43 1.72
N GLY A 374 -27.71 -1.25 1.17
CA GLY A 374 -27.32 -0.08 0.39
C GLY A 374 -26.92 1.14 1.20
N TYR A 375 -27.18 1.13 2.54
CA TYR A 375 -26.74 2.20 3.41
C TYR A 375 -25.29 2.01 3.88
N PHE A 376 -24.59 3.14 4.11
CA PHE A 376 -23.29 3.19 4.77
C PHE A 376 -23.12 4.54 5.46
N ALA A 377 -22.14 4.64 6.36
CA ALA A 377 -21.93 5.85 7.12
C ALA A 377 -20.45 6.18 7.29
N LEU A 378 -20.15 7.47 7.29
CA LEU A 378 -18.86 8.06 7.64
C LEU A 378 -19.01 8.95 8.85
N ILE A 379 -17.98 9.04 9.68
CA ILE A 379 -17.91 9.98 10.80
C ILE A 379 -16.73 10.91 10.67
N THR A 380 -16.89 12.14 11.11
CA THR A 380 -15.84 13.15 11.10
C THR A 380 -16.00 14.14 12.26
N ASN A 381 -14.88 14.75 12.68
CA ASN A 381 -14.88 15.88 13.61
C ASN A 381 -14.79 17.25 12.90
N GLU A 382 -14.78 17.27 11.57
CA GLU A 382 -14.73 18.48 10.77
C GLU A 382 -16.08 18.75 10.09
N LYS A 383 -16.51 20.02 10.08
CA LYS A 383 -17.77 20.39 9.43
C LYS A 383 -17.58 20.37 7.92
N MET A 384 -18.30 19.50 7.23
CA MET A 384 -18.38 19.44 5.78
C MET A 384 -19.74 18.87 5.35
N ASP A 385 -20.11 19.03 4.11
CA ASP A 385 -21.30 18.41 3.54
C ASP A 385 -21.06 16.92 3.23
N ALA A 386 -22.14 16.17 3.05
CA ALA A 386 -22.08 14.73 2.82
C ALA A 386 -21.31 14.36 1.54
N PHE A 387 -21.48 15.10 0.46
CA PHE A 387 -20.85 14.75 -0.82
C PHE A 387 -19.37 15.08 -0.85
N THR A 388 -18.96 16.19 -0.23
CA THR A 388 -17.54 16.49 0.02
C THR A 388 -16.88 15.37 0.84
N ALA A 389 -17.54 14.92 1.91
CA ALA A 389 -17.03 13.81 2.73
C ALA A 389 -16.92 12.50 1.93
N LEU A 390 -17.91 12.19 1.08
CA LEU A 390 -17.90 10.99 0.25
C LEU A 390 -16.80 11.05 -0.81
N HIS A 391 -16.61 12.22 -1.43
CA HIS A 391 -15.54 12.42 -2.41
C HIS A 391 -14.17 12.19 -1.77
N LEU A 392 -13.90 12.84 -0.63
CA LEU A 392 -12.66 12.63 0.13
C LEU A 392 -12.47 11.15 0.52
N TYR A 393 -13.52 10.48 0.97
CA TYR A 393 -13.43 9.07 1.35
C TYR A 393 -13.11 8.16 0.17
N ARG A 394 -13.68 8.41 -1.01
CA ARG A 394 -13.41 7.65 -2.24
C ARG A 394 -11.99 7.86 -2.77
N MET A 395 -11.35 9.00 -2.45
CA MET A 395 -9.96 9.24 -2.83
C MET A 395 -8.98 8.24 -2.20
N LYS A 396 -9.36 7.53 -1.12
CA LYS A 396 -8.57 6.43 -0.58
C LYS A 396 -8.33 5.29 -1.59
N ASP A 397 -9.15 5.16 -2.66
CA ASP A 397 -8.95 4.19 -3.74
C ASP A 397 -7.58 4.34 -4.41
N VAL A 398 -6.95 5.54 -4.29
CA VAL A 398 -5.56 5.77 -4.71
C VAL A 398 -4.61 4.86 -3.93
N VAL A 399 -4.85 4.66 -2.63
CA VAL A 399 -4.04 3.79 -1.77
C VAL A 399 -4.20 2.32 -2.17
N GLU A 400 -5.42 1.90 -2.46
CA GLU A 400 -5.70 0.51 -2.90
C GLU A 400 -4.98 0.20 -4.23
N LYS A 401 -5.00 1.14 -5.19
CA LYS A 401 -4.25 1.03 -6.45
C LYS A 401 -2.74 1.00 -6.21
N ALA A 402 -2.24 1.78 -5.26
CA ALA A 402 -0.84 1.78 -4.89
C ALA A 402 -0.41 0.43 -4.28
N PHE A 403 -1.26 -0.22 -3.48
CA PHE A 403 -0.99 -1.58 -3.02
C PHE A 403 -0.93 -2.59 -4.17
N GLY A 404 -1.79 -2.47 -5.18
CA GLY A 404 -1.69 -3.24 -6.41
C GLY A 404 -0.33 -3.05 -7.09
N ASN A 405 0.11 -1.80 -7.26
CA ASN A 405 1.42 -1.49 -7.84
C ASN A 405 2.58 -2.09 -7.03
N ILE A 406 2.56 -1.98 -5.69
CA ILE A 406 3.59 -2.60 -4.83
C ILE A 406 3.63 -4.11 -5.03
N LYS A 407 2.49 -4.77 -4.98
CA LYS A 407 2.40 -6.23 -5.03
C LYS A 407 2.72 -6.81 -6.39
N GLU A 408 2.18 -6.21 -7.43
CA GLU A 408 2.23 -6.75 -8.79
C GLU A 408 3.45 -6.26 -9.58
N ARG A 409 3.76 -4.97 -9.51
CA ARG A 409 4.86 -4.37 -10.29
C ARG A 409 6.19 -4.37 -9.55
N LEU A 410 6.19 -4.05 -8.25
CA LEU A 410 7.41 -3.99 -7.45
C LEU A 410 7.78 -5.34 -6.79
N ASN A 411 7.01 -6.40 -7.07
CA ASN A 411 7.28 -7.77 -6.64
C ASN A 411 7.39 -7.96 -5.11
N ILE A 412 6.64 -7.17 -4.33
CA ILE A 412 6.53 -7.34 -2.86
C ILE A 412 5.49 -8.43 -2.48
N ARG A 413 4.83 -9.06 -3.40
CA ARG A 413 3.84 -10.11 -3.04
C ARG A 413 4.45 -11.18 -2.11
N ARG A 414 5.77 -11.37 -2.19
CA ARG A 414 6.55 -12.26 -1.32
C ARG A 414 7.83 -11.59 -0.85
N LEU A 415 8.05 -11.60 0.47
CA LEU A 415 9.32 -11.15 1.04
C LEU A 415 10.39 -12.24 0.80
N LEU A 416 11.29 -11.99 -0.13
CA LEU A 416 12.41 -12.90 -0.44
C LEU A 416 13.70 -12.43 0.25
N VAL A 417 13.62 -12.14 1.54
CA VAL A 417 14.74 -11.70 2.39
C VAL A 417 14.70 -12.46 3.71
N SER A 418 15.87 -12.71 4.29
CA SER A 418 16.05 -13.48 5.52
C SER A 418 16.56 -12.66 6.71
N SER A 419 16.85 -11.36 6.53
CA SER A 419 17.33 -10.49 7.59
C SER A 419 16.45 -9.25 7.73
N GLU A 420 16.22 -8.79 8.98
CA GLU A 420 15.42 -7.60 9.26
C GLU A 420 16.00 -6.35 8.58
N LYS A 421 17.31 -6.11 8.69
CA LYS A 421 17.96 -4.95 8.03
C LYS A 421 17.83 -5.00 6.50
N GLY A 422 17.95 -6.19 5.91
CA GLY A 422 17.75 -6.37 4.47
C GLY A 422 16.30 -6.10 4.06
N LEU A 423 15.34 -6.49 4.91
CA LEU A 423 13.93 -6.22 4.72
C LEU A 423 13.63 -4.72 4.76
N ASP A 424 14.16 -4.00 5.76
CA ASP A 424 13.95 -2.56 5.92
C ASP A 424 14.45 -1.79 4.71
N GLY A 425 15.67 -2.07 4.27
CA GLY A 425 16.23 -1.45 3.08
C GLY A 425 15.48 -1.79 1.80
N LYS A 426 15.01 -3.05 1.66
CA LYS A 426 14.21 -3.48 0.51
C LYS A 426 12.88 -2.72 0.46
N ILE A 427 12.13 -2.68 1.56
CA ILE A 427 10.84 -1.96 1.62
C ILE A 427 11.04 -0.47 1.33
N PHE A 428 12.11 0.15 1.86
CA PHE A 428 12.41 1.54 1.56
C PHE A 428 12.67 1.77 0.06
N MET A 429 13.41 0.87 -0.59
CA MET A 429 13.67 0.95 -2.04
C MET A 429 12.40 0.88 -2.87
N GLU A 430 11.53 -0.05 -2.52
CA GLU A 430 10.25 -0.24 -3.20
C GLU A 430 9.29 0.94 -2.92
N PHE A 431 9.40 1.54 -1.73
CA PHE A 431 8.68 2.78 -1.41
C PHE A 431 9.15 3.96 -2.27
N VAL A 432 10.46 4.11 -2.51
CA VAL A 432 10.99 5.14 -3.43
C VAL A 432 10.48 4.92 -4.85
N ALA A 433 10.43 3.67 -5.33
CA ALA A 433 9.84 3.34 -6.62
C ALA A 433 8.34 3.64 -6.66
N LEU A 434 7.62 3.36 -5.56
CA LEU A 434 6.19 3.65 -5.45
C LEU A 434 5.89 5.15 -5.57
N ILE A 435 6.72 6.03 -4.99
CA ILE A 435 6.57 7.48 -5.15
C ILE A 435 6.59 7.86 -6.63
N LEU A 436 7.53 7.32 -7.40
CA LEU A 436 7.66 7.63 -8.82
C LEU A 436 6.50 7.12 -9.66
N VAL A 437 6.07 5.86 -9.45
CA VAL A 437 4.96 5.31 -10.22
C VAL A 437 3.64 5.98 -9.86
N SER A 438 3.41 6.33 -8.59
CA SER A 438 2.22 7.05 -8.16
C SER A 438 2.15 8.45 -8.77
N TYR A 439 3.28 9.15 -8.84
CA TYR A 439 3.34 10.47 -9.47
C TYR A 439 3.15 10.39 -10.99
N LEU A 440 3.75 9.41 -11.65
CA LEU A 440 3.54 9.16 -13.07
C LEU A 440 2.06 8.89 -13.35
N ASP A 441 1.42 8.02 -12.56
CA ASP A 441 -0.02 7.72 -12.66
C ASP A 441 -0.88 8.99 -12.52
N HIS A 442 -0.55 9.82 -11.51
CA HIS A 442 -1.23 11.09 -11.29
C HIS A 442 -1.09 12.03 -12.50
N LYS A 443 0.13 12.21 -13.02
CA LYS A 443 0.39 13.04 -14.22
C LYS A 443 -0.30 12.50 -15.47
N MET A 444 -0.35 11.21 -15.66
CA MET A 444 -1.06 10.58 -16.77
C MET A 444 -2.57 10.83 -16.72
N LYS A 445 -3.15 10.79 -15.52
CA LYS A 445 -4.57 11.12 -15.29
C LYS A 445 -4.85 12.60 -15.58
N GLU A 446 -4.08 13.50 -14.99
CA GLU A 446 -4.21 14.95 -15.22
C GLU A 446 -4.12 15.32 -16.71
N SER A 447 -3.23 14.66 -17.44
CA SER A 447 -3.00 14.92 -18.88
C SER A 447 -3.96 14.16 -19.80
N GLY A 448 -4.88 13.36 -19.29
CA GLY A 448 -5.80 12.52 -20.08
C GLY A 448 -5.08 11.47 -20.95
N LEU A 449 -3.87 11.07 -20.58
CA LEU A 449 -3.03 10.17 -21.36
C LEU A 449 -3.46 8.71 -21.25
N TYR A 450 -4.26 8.32 -20.25
CA TYR A 450 -4.74 6.94 -20.11
C TYR A 450 -5.54 6.42 -21.31
N ASN A 451 -6.22 7.31 -22.02
CA ASN A 451 -6.94 6.97 -23.24
C ASN A 451 -6.01 6.79 -24.45
N LYS A 452 -4.74 7.19 -24.35
CA LYS A 452 -3.76 7.21 -25.44
C LYS A 452 -2.56 6.28 -25.19
N LEU A 453 -2.14 6.16 -23.94
CA LEU A 453 -0.94 5.42 -23.53
C LEU A 453 -1.25 4.63 -22.25
N SER A 454 -0.87 3.36 -22.20
CA SER A 454 -0.82 2.62 -20.92
C SER A 454 0.61 2.66 -20.38
N LEU A 455 0.77 2.36 -19.06
CA LEU A 455 2.10 2.23 -18.45
C LEU A 455 2.98 1.16 -19.14
N ILE A 456 2.34 0.14 -19.73
CA ILE A 456 3.03 -0.87 -20.56
C ILE A 456 3.72 -0.24 -21.76
N HIS A 457 3.09 0.72 -22.44
CA HIS A 457 3.69 1.42 -23.57
C HIS A 457 4.88 2.32 -23.17
N ILE A 458 4.95 2.75 -21.91
CA ILE A 458 6.07 3.53 -21.37
C ILE A 458 7.24 2.62 -21.00
N SER A 459 6.94 1.45 -20.40
CA SER A 459 7.95 0.48 -19.98
C SER A 459 8.49 -0.39 -21.11
N GLU A 460 7.70 -0.62 -22.18
CA GLU A 460 8.05 -1.49 -23.32
C GLU A 460 8.03 -0.78 -24.69
N PRO A 461 8.59 0.42 -24.88
CA PRO A 461 8.53 1.11 -26.19
C PRO A 461 9.26 0.36 -27.31
N THR A 462 10.01 -0.68 -27.01
CA THR A 462 10.91 -1.39 -27.95
C THR A 462 10.46 -2.79 -28.35
N ARG A 463 9.48 -3.40 -27.68
CA ARG A 463 8.98 -4.74 -28.10
C ARG A 463 8.05 -4.71 -29.31
N LEU A 464 7.47 -3.55 -29.61
CA LEU A 464 6.60 -3.37 -30.79
C LEU A 464 7.34 -3.01 -32.08
N ALA A 465 8.65 -2.76 -32.03
CA ALA A 465 9.46 -2.37 -33.17
C ALA A 465 10.28 -3.54 -33.78
N LEU A 466 10.12 -4.76 -33.28
CA LEU A 466 10.72 -5.99 -33.79
C LEU A 466 9.66 -6.99 -34.23
#